data_b4fe0b7a25ea184b9a4f2df41587bf04
#
_entry.id   b4fe0b7a25ea184b9a4f2df41587bf04
#
_cell.length_a   1.000
_cell.length_b   1.000
_cell.length_c   1.000
_cell.angle_alpha   90.00
_cell.angle_beta   90.00
_cell.angle_gamma   90.00
#
_symmetry.space_group_name_H-M   'P 1'
#
loop_
_entity.id
_entity.type
_entity.pdbx_description
1 polymer ?
#
loop_
_entity_poly.entity_id
_entity_poly.type
_entity_poly.pdbx_seq_one_letter_code
_entity_poly.pdbx_strand_id
1 'polypeptide(L)'
;KGAQKYMVCNADEGDPGAFMDRSVLEGDPHSLLEGMIIGGFAAGATEGIIYCRAEYPLAIARLEIAMAQAREKGYLGKNLFGTGFDFDIRIKAGAGAFVCGEETALIASLEGERGMPRLKPPFPAAKGYWKLPTNINNVETYANVAWIIANGGQAFADRGAEKSKGSKVFALAGKIKKGGLVEVPMGMTLKRSEERRV
;
A
#
# COMPACT_ATOMS: atom_id res chain seq x y z
N LYS A 1 -0.40 26.32 10.46
CA LYS A 1 -0.24 24.87 10.25
C LYS A 1 -1.62 24.30 10.00
N GLY A 2 -1.82 23.58 8.89
CA GLY A 2 -3.07 22.87 8.59
C GLY A 2 -3.35 21.76 9.61
N ALA A 3 -4.57 21.19 9.57
CA ALA A 3 -4.91 20.04 10.41
C ALA A 3 -3.99 18.85 10.09
N GLN A 4 -3.72 17.99 11.09
CA GLN A 4 -2.99 16.75 10.92
C GLN A 4 -3.65 15.89 9.82
N LYS A 5 -2.84 15.28 8.97
CA LYS A 5 -3.26 14.34 7.95
C LYS A 5 -2.46 13.05 8.06
N TYR A 6 -3.06 11.95 7.64
CA TYR A 6 -2.45 10.62 7.73
C TYR A 6 -2.35 9.96 6.36
N MET A 7 -1.26 9.23 6.17
CA MET A 7 -1.09 8.29 5.07
C MET A 7 -1.23 6.87 5.62
N VAL A 8 -2.13 6.07 5.10
CA VAL A 8 -2.32 4.68 5.55
C VAL A 8 -2.07 3.73 4.39
N CYS A 9 -1.18 2.79 4.60
CA CYS A 9 -1.01 1.66 3.70
C CYS A 9 -1.87 0.50 4.20
N ASN A 10 -2.82 0.09 3.37
CA ASN A 10 -3.60 -1.13 3.57
C ASN A 10 -2.76 -2.32 3.08
N ALA A 11 -2.16 -3.04 4.02
CA ALA A 11 -1.42 -4.27 3.81
C ALA A 11 -2.13 -5.47 4.49
N ASP A 12 -3.46 -5.39 4.62
CA ASP A 12 -4.30 -6.47 5.12
C ASP A 12 -4.79 -7.36 3.96
N GLU A 13 -3.87 -8.14 3.40
CA GLU A 13 -4.12 -9.07 2.30
C GLU A 13 -4.75 -10.36 2.83
N GLY A 14 -6.08 -10.31 3.09
CA GLY A 14 -6.80 -11.37 3.77
C GLY A 14 -7.33 -12.48 2.87
N ASP A 15 -7.29 -12.33 1.55
CA ASP A 15 -7.84 -13.29 0.60
C ASP A 15 -6.97 -14.56 0.54
N PRO A 16 -7.54 -15.76 0.74
CA PRO A 16 -6.80 -17.02 0.61
C PRO A 16 -6.20 -17.20 -0.78
N GLY A 17 -4.88 -17.38 -0.84
CA GLY A 17 -4.14 -17.51 -2.10
C GLY A 17 -3.62 -16.19 -2.69
N ALA A 18 -3.99 -15.03 -2.14
CA ALA A 18 -3.39 -13.75 -2.47
C ALA A 18 -2.07 -13.55 -1.69
N PHE A 19 -1.01 -13.16 -2.39
CA PHE A 19 0.32 -12.91 -1.80
C PHE A 19 1.15 -11.87 -2.57
N MET A 20 0.51 -11.05 -3.41
CA MET A 20 1.20 -10.00 -4.15
C MET A 20 1.70 -8.89 -3.23
N ASP A 21 0.90 -8.42 -2.29
CA ASP A 21 1.31 -7.40 -1.33
C ASP A 21 2.42 -7.92 -0.41
N ARG A 22 2.25 -9.13 0.11
CA ARG A 22 3.27 -9.83 0.88
C ARG A 22 4.61 -9.88 0.16
N SER A 23 4.60 -10.20 -1.13
CA SER A 23 5.82 -10.32 -1.93
C SER A 23 6.55 -8.99 -2.08
N VAL A 24 5.85 -7.87 -2.19
CA VAL A 24 6.45 -6.53 -2.17
C VAL A 24 7.05 -6.22 -0.81
N LEU A 25 6.30 -6.47 0.28
CA LEU A 25 6.74 -6.18 1.65
C LEU A 25 7.98 -6.99 2.04
N GLU A 26 8.09 -8.23 1.57
CA GLU A 26 9.22 -9.12 1.83
C GLU A 26 10.39 -8.91 0.88
N GLY A 27 10.13 -8.57 -0.39
CA GLY A 27 11.13 -8.47 -1.44
C GLY A 27 11.70 -7.07 -1.65
N ASP A 28 10.85 -6.04 -1.63
CA ASP A 28 11.22 -4.64 -1.83
C ASP A 28 10.38 -3.69 -0.97
N PRO A 29 10.54 -3.72 0.36
CA PRO A 29 9.83 -2.82 1.26
C PRO A 29 10.18 -1.34 1.03
N HIS A 30 11.34 -1.03 0.46
CA HIS A 30 11.75 0.34 0.20
C HIS A 30 10.88 1.03 -0.84
N SER A 31 10.42 0.33 -1.88
CA SER A 31 9.50 0.89 -2.88
C SER A 31 8.18 1.36 -2.26
N LEU A 32 7.67 0.62 -1.28
CA LEU A 32 6.50 1.03 -0.50
C LEU A 32 6.79 2.30 0.33
N LEU A 33 7.91 2.32 1.07
CA LEU A 33 8.26 3.47 1.90
C LEU A 33 8.44 4.73 1.06
N GLU A 34 9.12 4.64 -0.07
CA GLU A 34 9.31 5.74 -1.02
C GLU A 34 7.96 6.28 -1.52
N GLY A 35 7.05 5.41 -1.94
CA GLY A 35 5.71 5.80 -2.37
C GLY A 35 4.90 6.48 -1.26
N MET A 36 5.01 6.01 -0.02
CA MET A 36 4.36 6.65 1.13
C MET A 36 4.96 8.01 1.47
N ILE A 37 6.29 8.18 1.37
CA ILE A 37 6.97 9.47 1.60
C ILE A 37 6.53 10.49 0.54
N ILE A 38 6.53 10.11 -0.73
CA ILE A 38 6.08 10.97 -1.85
C ILE A 38 4.62 11.36 -1.65
N GLY A 39 3.76 10.39 -1.33
CA GLY A 39 2.35 10.64 -1.05
C GLY A 39 2.13 11.54 0.17
N GLY A 40 2.92 11.34 1.23
CA GLY A 40 2.90 12.18 2.44
C GLY A 40 3.27 13.62 2.13
N PHE A 41 4.32 13.84 1.34
CA PHE A 41 4.71 15.17 0.88
C PHE A 41 3.60 15.84 0.07
N ALA A 42 3.06 15.13 -0.93
CA ALA A 42 2.01 15.66 -1.79
C ALA A 42 0.70 15.99 -1.05
N ALA A 43 0.32 15.15 -0.07
CA ALA A 43 -0.87 15.36 0.75
C ALA A 43 -0.66 16.36 1.90
N GLY A 44 0.59 16.66 2.27
CA GLY A 44 0.95 17.42 3.46
C GLY A 44 0.64 16.64 4.75
N ALA A 45 0.80 15.32 4.72
CA ALA A 45 0.72 14.46 5.89
C ALA A 45 2.08 14.37 6.59
N THR A 46 2.08 14.16 7.89
CA THR A 46 3.32 14.03 8.69
C THR A 46 3.48 12.65 9.33
N GLU A 47 2.48 11.79 9.20
CA GLU A 47 2.50 10.44 9.75
C GLU A 47 1.97 9.42 8.73
N GLY A 48 2.74 8.35 8.54
CA GLY A 48 2.38 7.17 7.80
C GLY A 48 2.11 5.97 8.72
N ILE A 49 1.14 5.13 8.36
CA ILE A 49 0.82 3.91 9.10
C ILE A 49 0.72 2.76 8.09
N ILE A 50 1.51 1.72 8.28
CA ILE A 50 1.37 0.47 7.52
C ILE A 50 0.56 -0.50 8.38
N TYR A 51 -0.67 -0.80 7.96
CA TYR A 51 -1.50 -1.81 8.60
C TYR A 51 -1.22 -3.15 7.94
N CYS A 52 -0.40 -3.96 8.58
CA CYS A 52 0.06 -5.25 8.08
C CYS A 52 -0.53 -6.38 8.91
N ARG A 53 -0.87 -7.50 8.28
CA ARG A 53 -1.34 -8.70 8.97
C ARG A 53 -0.26 -9.23 9.91
N ALA A 54 -0.65 -9.61 11.13
CA ALA A 54 0.25 -10.28 12.08
C ALA A 54 0.76 -11.64 11.57
N GLU A 55 0.03 -12.26 10.65
CA GLU A 55 0.40 -13.53 9.99
C GLU A 55 1.53 -13.38 8.97
N TYR A 56 2.02 -12.16 8.73
CA TYR A 56 3.16 -11.88 7.86
C TYR A 56 4.41 -11.44 8.66
N PRO A 57 4.95 -12.31 9.55
CA PRO A 57 6.05 -11.92 10.45
C PRO A 57 7.32 -11.53 9.68
N LEU A 58 7.60 -12.18 8.55
CA LEU A 58 8.76 -11.83 7.72
C LEU A 58 8.59 -10.44 7.06
N ALA A 59 7.39 -10.13 6.57
CA ALA A 59 7.10 -8.82 6.03
C ALA A 59 7.27 -7.71 7.08
N ILE A 60 6.76 -7.91 8.29
CA ILE A 60 6.92 -6.97 9.41
C ILE A 60 8.41 -6.77 9.72
N ALA A 61 9.18 -7.85 9.87
CA ALA A 61 10.62 -7.75 10.16
C ALA A 61 11.39 -7.02 9.05
N ARG A 62 11.06 -7.27 7.78
CA ARG A 62 11.67 -6.57 6.63
C ARG A 62 11.30 -5.09 6.59
N LEU A 63 10.05 -4.75 6.89
CA LEU A 63 9.60 -3.35 7.00
C LEU A 63 10.31 -2.61 8.14
N GLU A 64 10.48 -3.25 9.31
CA GLU A 64 11.21 -2.65 10.44
C GLU A 64 12.66 -2.34 10.07
N ILE A 65 13.34 -3.27 9.39
CA ILE A 65 14.70 -3.07 8.88
C ILE A 65 14.74 -1.90 7.88
N ALA A 66 13.84 -1.89 6.91
CA ALA A 66 13.78 -0.87 5.88
C ALA A 66 13.49 0.53 6.48
N MET A 67 12.58 0.62 7.45
CA MET A 67 12.29 1.87 8.15
C MET A 67 13.49 2.35 8.98
N ALA A 68 14.21 1.45 9.65
CA ALA A 68 15.42 1.79 10.38
C ALA A 68 16.49 2.37 9.43
N GLN A 69 16.73 1.71 8.30
CA GLN A 69 17.64 2.19 7.26
C GLN A 69 17.21 3.54 6.67
N ALA A 70 15.91 3.73 6.43
CA ALA A 70 15.38 4.99 5.91
C ALA A 70 15.56 6.14 6.92
N ARG A 71 15.40 5.88 8.24
CA ARG A 71 15.69 6.87 9.29
C ARG A 71 17.17 7.20 9.39
N GLU A 72 18.04 6.20 9.33
CA GLU A 72 19.50 6.38 9.32
C GLU A 72 19.96 7.26 8.15
N LYS A 73 19.33 7.07 6.97
CA LYS A 73 19.63 7.87 5.77
C LYS A 73 18.92 9.24 5.74
N GLY A 74 18.11 9.57 6.73
CA GLY A 74 17.35 10.83 6.77
C GLY A 74 16.18 10.90 5.78
N TYR A 75 15.65 9.76 5.36
CA TYR A 75 14.46 9.67 4.50
C TYR A 75 13.16 9.56 5.30
N LEU A 76 13.24 9.27 6.59
CA LEU A 76 12.13 9.32 7.55
C LEU A 76 12.54 10.13 8.78
N GLY A 77 11.58 10.83 9.38
CA GLY A 77 11.78 11.65 10.58
C GLY A 77 11.50 13.13 10.36
N LYS A 78 12.41 13.99 10.84
CA LYS A 78 12.24 15.44 10.83
C LYS A 78 13.05 16.12 9.72
N ASN A 79 12.50 17.23 9.20
CA ASN A 79 13.17 18.10 8.24
C ASN A 79 13.81 17.34 7.07
N LEU A 80 13.04 16.44 6.45
CA LEU A 80 13.53 15.59 5.37
C LEU A 80 14.08 16.45 4.23
N PHE A 81 15.28 16.09 3.76
CA PHE A 81 16.00 16.79 2.67
C PHE A 81 16.22 18.30 2.93
N GLY A 82 16.15 18.77 4.18
CA GLY A 82 16.29 20.18 4.51
C GLY A 82 15.13 21.07 4.07
N THR A 83 13.98 20.49 3.76
CA THR A 83 12.79 21.17 3.20
C THR A 83 11.79 21.64 4.25
N GLY A 84 11.99 21.31 5.53
CA GLY A 84 11.02 21.53 6.60
C GLY A 84 9.88 20.51 6.59
N PHE A 85 9.91 19.50 5.73
CA PHE A 85 8.95 18.41 5.70
C PHE A 85 9.31 17.37 6.76
N ASP A 86 8.34 17.08 7.63
CA ASP A 86 8.42 16.01 8.64
C ASP A 86 7.53 14.86 8.20
N PHE A 87 8.06 13.64 8.16
CA PHE A 87 7.27 12.46 7.89
C PHE A 87 7.92 11.22 8.51
N ASP A 88 7.17 10.48 9.30
CA ASP A 88 7.63 9.19 9.82
C ASP A 88 6.54 8.13 9.64
N ILE A 89 6.96 6.87 9.62
CA ILE A 89 6.09 5.72 9.39
C ILE A 89 6.18 4.78 10.59
N ARG A 90 5.03 4.23 10.98
CA ARG A 90 4.93 3.14 11.96
C ARG A 90 4.15 1.96 11.39
N ILE A 91 4.38 0.78 11.94
CA ILE A 91 3.62 -0.43 11.62
C ILE A 91 2.55 -0.65 12.69
N LYS A 92 1.38 -1.06 12.25
CA LYS A 92 0.32 -1.63 13.09
C LYS A 92 0.04 -3.04 12.63
N ALA A 93 0.35 -4.02 13.48
CA ALA A 93 -0.01 -5.41 13.21
C ALA A 93 -1.53 -5.59 13.39
N GLY A 94 -2.18 -6.10 12.36
CA GLY A 94 -3.60 -6.42 12.35
C GLY A 94 -3.87 -7.77 13.03
N ALA A 95 -5.08 -7.93 13.60
CA ALA A 95 -5.47 -9.13 14.34
C ALA A 95 -6.03 -10.28 13.46
N GLY A 96 -5.81 -10.24 12.13
CA GLY A 96 -6.18 -11.31 11.20
C GLY A 96 -7.64 -11.36 10.76
N ALA A 97 -8.42 -10.32 11.03
CA ALA A 97 -9.79 -10.25 10.56
C ALA A 97 -9.86 -9.80 9.09
N PHE A 98 -10.40 -10.63 8.21
CA PHE A 98 -10.57 -10.34 6.78
C PHE A 98 -11.29 -9.00 6.52
N VAL A 99 -12.27 -8.66 7.36
CA VAL A 99 -13.04 -7.41 7.24
C VAL A 99 -12.16 -6.15 7.37
N CYS A 100 -10.98 -6.24 8.01
CA CYS A 100 -10.05 -5.13 8.14
C CYS A 100 -9.34 -4.76 6.83
N GLY A 101 -9.52 -5.54 5.75
CA GLY A 101 -9.18 -5.14 4.40
C GLY A 101 -10.09 -4.05 3.82
N GLU A 102 -11.30 -3.86 4.38
CA GLU A 102 -12.15 -2.71 4.05
C GLU A 102 -11.67 -1.46 4.79
N GLU A 103 -11.52 -0.33 4.08
CA GLU A 103 -10.85 0.86 4.59
C GLU A 103 -11.42 1.44 5.89
N THR A 104 -12.74 1.41 6.07
CA THR A 104 -13.36 1.96 7.29
C THR A 104 -13.24 1.01 8.48
N ALA A 105 -13.29 -0.29 8.24
CA ALA A 105 -13.03 -1.32 9.26
C ALA A 105 -11.56 -1.31 9.69
N LEU A 106 -10.63 -1.12 8.73
CA LEU A 106 -9.21 -0.94 9.01
C LEU A 106 -8.98 0.28 9.91
N ILE A 107 -9.60 1.43 9.61
CA ILE A 107 -9.49 2.64 10.43
C ILE A 107 -10.04 2.39 11.85
N ALA A 108 -11.20 1.74 12.00
CA ALA A 108 -11.73 1.38 13.32
C ALA A 108 -10.74 0.51 14.11
N SER A 109 -10.12 -0.48 13.45
CA SER A 109 -9.08 -1.32 14.06
C SER A 109 -7.83 -0.53 14.44
N LEU A 110 -7.42 0.48 13.65
CA LEU A 110 -6.32 1.38 13.99
C LEU A 110 -6.62 2.21 15.25
N GLU A 111 -7.88 2.59 15.43
CA GLU A 111 -8.39 3.35 16.59
C GLU A 111 -8.55 2.47 17.84
N GLY A 112 -8.33 1.17 17.73
CA GLY A 112 -8.48 0.21 18.84
C GLY A 112 -9.91 -0.31 19.02
N GLU A 113 -10.79 0.04 18.10
CA GLU A 113 -12.17 -0.42 18.06
C GLU A 113 -12.29 -1.74 17.29
N ARG A 114 -13.43 -2.41 17.43
CA ARG A 114 -13.74 -3.57 16.60
C ARG A 114 -13.79 -3.17 15.13
N GLY A 115 -13.11 -3.91 14.26
CA GLY A 115 -13.08 -3.67 12.82
C GLY A 115 -14.45 -3.89 12.17
N MET A 116 -15.28 -2.87 12.20
CA MET A 116 -16.61 -2.86 11.60
C MET A 116 -16.66 -1.81 10.50
N PRO A 117 -17.14 -2.18 9.27
CA PRO A 117 -17.34 -1.22 8.20
C PRO A 117 -18.38 -0.17 8.59
N ARG A 118 -18.20 1.04 8.10
CA ARG A 118 -19.20 2.12 8.24
C ARG A 118 -19.64 2.64 6.88
N LEU A 119 -20.84 3.21 6.84
CA LEU A 119 -21.37 3.85 5.63
C LEU A 119 -20.55 5.08 5.24
N LYS A 120 -20.38 5.28 3.96
CA LYS A 120 -19.81 6.47 3.34
C LYS A 120 -20.89 7.27 2.61
N PRO A 121 -20.93 8.59 2.64
CA PRO A 121 -20.03 9.52 3.31
C PRO A 121 -20.19 9.58 4.84
N PRO A 122 -19.16 10.05 5.63
CA PRO A 122 -17.93 10.67 5.14
C PRO A 122 -16.88 9.66 4.66
N PHE A 123 -16.16 10.01 3.59
CA PHE A 123 -15.02 9.25 3.12
C PHE A 123 -13.78 9.47 3.99
N PRO A 124 -12.83 8.51 4.08
CA PRO A 124 -11.61 8.65 4.88
C PRO A 124 -10.79 9.91 4.54
N ALA A 125 -10.77 10.33 3.29
CA ALA A 125 -10.10 11.56 2.88
C ALA A 125 -10.63 12.83 3.58
N ALA A 126 -11.88 12.81 4.02
CA ALA A 126 -12.48 13.90 4.80
C ALA A 126 -12.47 13.62 6.30
N LYS A 127 -12.83 12.39 6.73
CA LYS A 127 -12.92 11.96 8.12
C LYS A 127 -12.51 10.48 8.26
N GLY A 128 -11.20 10.24 8.28
CA GLY A 128 -10.61 8.94 8.50
C GLY A 128 -10.14 8.71 9.93
N TYR A 129 -8.89 8.34 10.09
CA TYR A 129 -8.25 8.03 11.36
C TYR A 129 -8.34 9.22 12.34
N TRP A 130 -8.88 8.98 13.52
CA TRP A 130 -9.22 10.00 14.52
C TRP A 130 -10.06 11.16 13.96
N LYS A 131 -10.96 10.86 13.01
CA LYS A 131 -11.83 11.83 12.32
C LYS A 131 -11.06 12.92 11.55
N LEU A 132 -9.77 12.67 11.26
CA LEU A 132 -8.91 13.56 10.49
C LEU A 132 -8.72 13.07 9.06
N PRO A 133 -8.34 13.94 8.12
CA PRO A 133 -8.11 13.55 6.74
C PRO A 133 -7.07 12.43 6.62
N THR A 134 -7.46 11.33 5.99
CA THR A 134 -6.65 10.13 5.87
C THR A 134 -6.66 9.65 4.42
N ASN A 135 -5.48 9.63 3.81
CA ASN A 135 -5.29 8.96 2.52
C ASN A 135 -4.97 7.49 2.78
N ILE A 136 -5.76 6.59 2.22
CA ILE A 136 -5.57 5.15 2.37
C ILE A 136 -5.45 4.49 1.01
N ASN A 137 -4.38 3.72 0.80
CA ASN A 137 -4.12 2.99 -0.43
C ASN A 137 -3.49 1.62 -0.14
N ASN A 138 -3.60 0.72 -1.11
CA ASN A 138 -2.99 -0.60 -1.05
C ASN A 138 -1.45 -0.54 -1.27
N VAL A 139 -0.75 -1.61 -0.88
CA VAL A 139 0.70 -1.77 -1.05
C VAL A 139 1.14 -1.56 -2.49
N GLU A 140 0.49 -2.24 -3.44
CA GLU A 140 0.83 -2.14 -4.87
C GLU A 140 0.69 -0.71 -5.40
N THR A 141 -0.32 0.03 -4.95
CA THR A 141 -0.52 1.43 -5.33
C THR A 141 0.67 2.28 -4.92
N TYR A 142 1.10 2.18 -3.65
CA TYR A 142 2.27 2.94 -3.18
C TYR A 142 3.57 2.49 -3.85
N ALA A 143 3.79 1.20 -4.04
CA ALA A 143 4.99 0.66 -4.66
C ALA A 143 5.20 1.14 -6.10
N ASN A 144 4.12 1.48 -6.82
CA ASN A 144 4.19 2.02 -8.17
C ASN A 144 4.54 3.53 -8.22
N VAL A 145 4.36 4.27 -7.14
CA VAL A 145 4.48 5.74 -7.15
C VAL A 145 5.88 6.20 -7.58
N ALA A 146 6.94 5.64 -7.00
CA ALA A 146 8.32 6.01 -7.33
C ALA A 146 8.62 5.79 -8.82
N TRP A 147 8.21 4.63 -9.35
CA TRP A 147 8.38 4.33 -10.77
C TRP A 147 7.63 5.34 -11.66
N ILE A 148 6.40 5.69 -11.30
CA ILE A 148 5.58 6.66 -12.06
C ILE A 148 6.23 8.05 -12.03
N ILE A 149 6.75 8.48 -10.90
CA ILE A 149 7.43 9.79 -10.79
C ILE A 149 8.70 9.80 -11.64
N ALA A 150 9.50 8.72 -11.61
CA ALA A 150 10.74 8.62 -12.36
C ALA A 150 10.56 8.54 -13.87
N ASN A 151 9.50 7.87 -14.36
CA ASN A 151 9.29 7.57 -15.77
C ASN A 151 8.16 8.39 -16.42
N GLY A 152 7.36 9.09 -15.61
CA GLY A 152 6.22 9.87 -16.05
C GLY A 152 4.91 9.08 -16.09
N GLY A 153 3.81 9.78 -15.80
CA GLY A 153 2.47 9.18 -15.76
C GLY A 153 2.02 8.60 -17.11
N GLN A 154 2.46 9.18 -18.24
CA GLN A 154 2.14 8.66 -19.57
C GLN A 154 2.76 7.28 -19.81
N ALA A 155 4.01 7.07 -19.41
CA ALA A 155 4.70 5.79 -19.55
C ALA A 155 3.99 4.65 -18.76
N PHE A 156 3.37 4.98 -17.62
CA PHE A 156 2.53 4.04 -16.89
C PHE A 156 1.18 3.82 -17.59
N ALA A 157 0.55 4.89 -18.05
CA ALA A 157 -0.74 4.83 -18.73
C ALA A 157 -0.70 3.99 -20.01
N ASP A 158 0.38 4.05 -20.76
CA ASP A 158 0.57 3.34 -22.04
C ASP A 158 0.67 1.81 -21.87
N ARG A 159 0.87 1.33 -20.64
CA ARG A 159 0.90 -0.10 -20.33
C ARG A 159 -0.48 -0.75 -20.21
N GLY A 160 -1.55 0.05 -20.18
CA GLY A 160 -2.91 -0.43 -19.96
C GLY A 160 -3.83 -0.30 -21.16
N ALA A 161 -5.11 -0.50 -20.92
CA ALA A 161 -6.19 -0.23 -21.88
C ALA A 161 -6.70 1.21 -21.75
N GLU A 162 -7.51 1.65 -22.71
CA GLU A 162 -8.02 3.03 -22.78
C GLU A 162 -8.65 3.54 -21.48
N LYS A 163 -9.47 2.70 -20.81
CA LYS A 163 -10.17 3.05 -19.56
C LYS A 163 -9.53 2.45 -18.30
N SER A 164 -8.49 1.62 -18.43
CA SER A 164 -7.80 0.95 -17.32
C SER A 164 -6.30 1.03 -17.57
N LYS A 165 -5.66 2.01 -16.97
CA LYS A 165 -4.25 2.34 -17.20
C LYS A 165 -3.32 1.50 -16.32
N GLY A 166 -2.08 1.32 -16.79
CA GLY A 166 -1.02 0.66 -16.04
C GLY A 166 -1.05 -0.86 -16.11
N SER A 167 -0.37 -1.47 -15.17
CA SER A 167 -0.30 -2.93 -14.98
C SER A 167 -0.91 -3.34 -13.65
N LYS A 168 -1.16 -4.64 -13.49
CA LYS A 168 -1.67 -5.24 -12.27
C LYS A 168 -0.98 -6.57 -12.01
N VAL A 169 -0.58 -6.79 -10.77
CA VAL A 169 -0.08 -8.08 -10.30
C VAL A 169 -1.23 -8.98 -9.88
N PHE A 170 -1.20 -10.23 -10.33
CA PHE A 170 -2.13 -11.28 -9.93
C PHE A 170 -1.41 -12.43 -9.24
N ALA A 171 -1.94 -12.87 -8.12
CA ALA A 171 -1.56 -14.11 -7.47
C ALA A 171 -2.31 -15.28 -8.11
N LEU A 172 -1.56 -16.28 -8.53
CA LEU A 172 -2.08 -17.46 -9.19
C LEU A 172 -2.08 -18.61 -8.21
N ALA A 173 -3.25 -19.02 -7.79
CA ALA A 173 -3.46 -20.07 -6.81
C ALA A 173 -4.61 -21.00 -7.24
N GLY A 174 -4.77 -22.14 -6.55
CA GLY A 174 -5.84 -23.10 -6.79
C GLY A 174 -5.45 -24.21 -7.78
N LYS A 175 -6.39 -24.66 -8.63
CA LYS A 175 -6.23 -25.82 -9.53
C LYS A 175 -5.44 -25.46 -10.79
N ILE A 176 -4.18 -25.09 -10.64
CA ILE A 176 -3.25 -24.73 -11.71
C ILE A 176 -1.94 -25.52 -11.59
N LYS A 177 -1.24 -25.74 -12.70
CA LYS A 177 0.03 -26.50 -12.71
C LYS A 177 1.16 -25.77 -11.97
N LYS A 178 1.25 -24.44 -12.11
CA LYS A 178 2.27 -23.59 -11.48
C LYS A 178 1.61 -22.36 -10.88
N GLY A 179 1.66 -22.24 -9.56
CA GLY A 179 1.32 -21.01 -8.85
C GLY A 179 2.43 -19.97 -8.93
N GLY A 180 2.14 -18.75 -8.53
CA GLY A 180 3.10 -17.66 -8.51
C GLY A 180 2.45 -16.31 -8.76
N LEU A 181 3.27 -15.30 -8.96
CA LEU A 181 2.83 -13.96 -9.32
C LEU A 181 3.02 -13.72 -10.81
N VAL A 182 2.11 -12.98 -11.40
CA VAL A 182 2.24 -12.48 -12.76
C VAL A 182 1.80 -11.02 -12.81
N GLU A 183 2.66 -10.17 -13.36
CA GLU A 183 2.28 -8.80 -13.70
C GLU A 183 1.85 -8.75 -15.14
N VAL A 184 0.70 -8.15 -15.41
CA VAL A 184 0.14 -8.00 -16.74
C VAL A 184 -0.37 -6.59 -17.00
N PRO A 185 -0.30 -6.08 -18.24
CA PRO A 185 -0.97 -4.84 -18.61
C PRO A 185 -2.48 -4.97 -18.39
N MET A 186 -3.11 -3.91 -17.89
CA MET A 186 -4.56 -3.85 -17.74
C MET A 186 -5.25 -4.05 -19.11
N GLY A 187 -6.34 -4.81 -19.12
CA GLY A 187 -7.05 -5.19 -20.36
C GLY A 187 -6.60 -6.50 -21.01
N MET A 188 -5.57 -7.16 -20.46
CA MET A 188 -5.21 -8.52 -20.89
C MET A 188 -6.32 -9.52 -20.50
N THR A 189 -6.73 -10.37 -21.42
CA THR A 189 -7.73 -11.41 -21.13
C THR A 189 -7.11 -12.58 -20.36
N LEU A 190 -7.90 -13.23 -19.50
CA LEU A 190 -7.47 -14.45 -18.79
C LEU A 190 -7.02 -15.54 -19.75
N LYS A 191 -7.72 -15.74 -20.87
CA LYS A 191 -7.34 -16.72 -21.90
C LYS A 191 -5.89 -16.50 -22.38
N ARG A 192 -5.48 -15.26 -22.68
CA ARG A 192 -4.12 -14.96 -23.12
C ARG A 192 -3.07 -15.21 -22.03
N SER A 193 -3.43 -15.07 -20.77
CA SER A 193 -2.54 -15.40 -19.65
C SER A 193 -2.35 -16.91 -19.51
N GLU A 194 -3.33 -17.72 -19.87
CA GLU A 194 -3.27 -19.19 -19.86
C GLU A 194 -2.43 -19.76 -21.02
N GLU A 195 -2.51 -19.16 -22.20
CA GLU A 195 -1.76 -19.61 -23.40
C GLU A 195 -0.23 -19.54 -23.25
N ARG A 196 0.28 -18.73 -22.35
CA ARG A 196 1.72 -18.61 -22.04
C ARG A 196 2.23 -19.61 -21.00
N ARG A 197 1.40 -20.57 -20.57
CA ARG A 197 1.67 -21.50 -19.46
C ARG A 197 1.62 -22.96 -19.85
N VAL A 198 1.44 -23.28 -21.12
CA VAL A 198 1.53 -24.64 -21.64
C VAL A 198 2.98 -25.06 -21.81
#